data_d8c0f91a1709a8328da1f83230429651
#
_entry.id   d8c0f91a1709a8328da1f83230429651
#
_cell.length_a   1.000
_cell.length_b   1.000
_cell.length_c   1.000
_cell.angle_alpha   90.00
_cell.angle_beta   90.00
_cell.angle_gamma   90.00
#
_symmetry.space_group_name_H-M   'P 1'
#
loop_
_entity.id
_entity.type
_entity.pdbx_description
1 polymer ?
#
loop_
_entity_poly.entity_id
_entity_poly.type
_entity_poly.pdbx_seq_one_letter_code
_entity_poly.pdbx_strand_id
1 'polypeptide(L)'
;MACIFCMIANKEIPSTIVYENDEIICFQDLKPVAPVHVLIVPKVHFDNILDMAASEKGAATMQAVLKAVPEIAKVCHVESGFRLINN
;
A
#
# COMPACT_ATOMS: atom_id res chain seq x y z
N MET A 1 2.71 -20.73 1.85
CA MET A 1 3.80 -19.87 2.33
C MET A 1 3.25 -18.50 2.67
N ALA A 2 3.59 -17.97 3.83
CA ALA A 2 3.11 -16.67 4.23
C ALA A 2 3.85 -15.55 3.50
N CYS A 3 3.09 -14.65 2.90
CA CYS A 3 3.62 -13.44 2.28
C CYS A 3 3.92 -12.43 3.39
N ILE A 4 5.12 -11.82 3.37
CA ILE A 4 5.48 -10.83 4.39
C ILE A 4 4.52 -9.66 4.41
N PHE A 5 4.04 -9.22 3.24
CA PHE A 5 3.08 -8.12 3.16
C PHE A 5 1.70 -8.53 3.69
N CYS A 6 1.30 -9.79 3.45
CA CYS A 6 0.08 -10.32 4.03
C CYS A 6 0.17 -10.38 5.55
N MET A 7 1.34 -10.73 6.08
CA MET A 7 1.57 -10.79 7.53
C MET A 7 1.48 -9.39 8.15
N ILE A 8 2.00 -8.37 7.47
CA ILE A 8 1.88 -6.99 7.95
C ILE A 8 0.43 -6.53 7.87
N ALA A 9 -0.28 -6.85 6.78
CA ALA A 9 -1.67 -6.48 6.60
C ALA A 9 -2.57 -7.13 7.66
N ASN A 10 -2.22 -8.34 8.10
CA ASN A 10 -2.93 -9.06 9.16
C ASN A 10 -2.41 -8.71 10.56
N LYS A 11 -1.46 -7.78 10.63
CA LYS A 11 -0.86 -7.30 11.90
C LYS A 11 -0.09 -8.38 12.67
N GLU A 12 0.39 -9.38 11.96
CA GLU A 12 1.25 -10.42 12.52
C GLU A 12 2.68 -9.94 12.69
N ILE A 13 3.09 -8.93 11.90
CA ILE A 13 4.40 -8.29 12.00
C ILE A 13 4.16 -6.81 12.31
N PRO A 14 4.82 -6.25 13.34
CA PRO A 14 4.68 -4.83 13.68
C PRO A 14 5.14 -3.92 12.54
N SER A 15 4.42 -2.83 12.33
CA SER A 15 4.79 -1.81 11.35
C SER A 15 4.20 -0.47 11.79
N THR A 16 4.74 0.63 11.24
CA THR A 16 4.21 1.96 11.50
C THR A 16 3.17 2.26 10.43
N ILE A 17 1.90 2.16 10.81
CA ILE A 17 0.78 2.35 9.88
C ILE A 17 0.52 3.83 9.68
N VAL A 18 0.47 4.25 8.42
CA VAL A 18 0.20 5.63 8.01
C VAL A 18 -1.26 5.80 7.63
N TYR A 19 -1.85 4.79 7.00
CA TYR A 19 -3.22 4.82 6.54
C TYR A 19 -3.73 3.39 6.40
N GLU A 20 -5.00 3.19 6.69
CA GLU A 20 -5.61 1.86 6.56
C GLU A 20 -7.11 2.01 6.32
N ASN A 21 -7.65 1.16 5.46
CA ASN A 21 -9.10 0.99 5.33
C ASN A 21 -9.40 -0.50 5.11
N ASP A 22 -10.62 -0.84 4.69
CA ASP A 22 -11.02 -2.24 4.54
C ASP A 22 -10.27 -2.97 3.44
N GLU A 23 -9.67 -2.26 2.49
CA GLU A 23 -9.09 -2.86 1.29
C GLU A 23 -7.58 -2.77 1.22
N ILE A 24 -6.98 -1.75 1.84
CA ILE A 24 -5.54 -1.52 1.76
C ILE A 24 -4.97 -1.10 3.11
N ILE A 25 -3.66 -1.27 3.25
CA ILE A 25 -2.90 -0.77 4.38
C ILE A 25 -1.65 -0.09 3.85
N CYS A 26 -1.32 1.07 4.41
CA CYS A 26 -0.12 1.84 4.07
C CYS A 26 0.74 1.97 5.31
N PHE A 27 2.01 1.64 5.19
CA PHE A 27 2.94 1.67 6.32
C PHE A 27 4.32 2.12 5.87
N GLN A 28 5.13 2.58 6.83
CA GLN A 28 6.49 3.03 6.54
C GLN A 28 7.37 1.84 6.19
N ASP A 29 8.21 2.02 5.16
CA ASP A 29 9.21 1.00 4.80
C ASP A 29 10.23 0.91 5.93
N LEU A 30 10.58 -0.32 6.32
CA LEU A 30 11.58 -0.57 7.35
C LEU A 30 12.99 -0.18 6.91
N LYS A 31 13.24 -0.20 5.59
CA LYS A 31 14.53 0.18 5.00
C LYS A 31 14.29 1.23 3.93
N PRO A 32 13.93 2.46 4.33
CA PRO A 32 13.57 3.48 3.35
C PRO A 32 14.79 3.93 2.54
N VAL A 33 14.55 4.16 1.24
CA VAL A 33 15.58 4.71 0.34
C VAL A 33 15.36 6.21 0.10
N ALA A 34 14.39 6.78 0.78
CA ALA A 34 14.05 8.21 0.70
C ALA A 34 13.56 8.68 2.07
N PRO A 35 13.59 10.01 2.35
CA PRO A 35 13.09 10.53 3.63
C PRO A 35 11.63 10.18 3.91
N VAL A 36 10.80 10.10 2.86
CA VAL A 36 9.44 9.59 2.95
C VAL A 36 9.34 8.41 2.00
N HIS A 37 9.13 7.23 2.55
CA HIS A 37 9.04 6.00 1.79
C HIS A 37 8.01 5.10 2.46
N VAL A 38 6.82 5.02 1.88
CA VAL A 38 5.73 4.20 2.40
C VAL A 38 5.32 3.16 1.38
N LEU A 39 4.78 2.06 1.87
CA LEU A 39 4.28 0.97 1.03
C LEU A 39 2.77 0.90 1.17
N ILE A 40 2.08 0.78 0.05
CA ILE A 40 0.64 0.57 0.02
C ILE A 40 0.40 -0.87 -0.40
N VAL A 41 -0.24 -1.64 0.46
CA VAL A 41 -0.40 -3.07 0.28
C VAL A 41 -1.88 -3.43 0.32
N PRO A 42 -2.39 -4.21 -0.65
CA PRO A 42 -3.75 -4.73 -0.59
C PRO A 42 -3.90 -5.71 0.58
N LYS A 43 -5.05 -5.73 1.20
CA LYS A 43 -5.36 -6.72 2.24
C LYS A 43 -5.64 -8.09 1.65
N VAL A 44 -6.09 -8.16 0.40
CA VAL A 44 -6.21 -9.41 -0.35
C VAL A 44 -4.92 -9.60 -1.12
N HIS A 45 -4.36 -10.81 -1.06
CA HIS A 45 -3.09 -11.09 -1.74
C HIS A 45 -3.25 -11.10 -3.25
N PHE A 46 -2.37 -10.36 -3.93
CA PHE A 46 -2.17 -10.42 -5.38
C PHE A 46 -0.68 -10.60 -5.61
N ASP A 47 -0.31 -11.42 -6.58
CA ASP A 47 1.11 -11.68 -6.86
C ASP A 47 1.82 -10.46 -7.44
N ASN A 48 1.11 -9.71 -8.28
CA ASN A 48 1.64 -8.52 -8.94
C ASN A 48 0.49 -7.72 -9.56
N ILE A 49 0.83 -6.61 -10.20
CA ILE A 49 -0.20 -5.74 -10.80
C ILE A 49 -0.92 -6.40 -11.97
N LEU A 50 -0.28 -7.33 -12.67
CA LEU A 50 -0.95 -8.06 -13.75
C LEU A 50 -2.04 -8.97 -13.19
N ASP A 51 -1.77 -9.60 -12.05
CA ASP A 51 -2.75 -10.40 -11.35
C ASP A 51 -3.92 -9.54 -10.86
N MET A 52 -3.63 -8.37 -10.31
CA MET A 52 -4.66 -7.41 -9.90
C MET A 52 -5.55 -7.01 -11.07
N ALA A 53 -4.94 -6.71 -12.22
CA ALA A 53 -5.67 -6.24 -13.39
C ALA A 53 -6.56 -7.33 -14.00
N ALA A 54 -6.31 -8.58 -13.68
CA ALA A 54 -7.04 -9.72 -14.25
C ALA A 54 -8.42 -9.93 -13.63
N SER A 55 -8.78 -9.22 -12.56
CA SER A 55 -10.06 -9.42 -11.88
C SER A 55 -10.72 -8.10 -11.48
N GLU A 56 -12.04 -8.15 -11.30
CA GLU A 56 -12.79 -6.98 -10.81
C GLU A 56 -12.36 -6.63 -9.39
N LYS A 57 -12.03 -7.62 -8.57
CA LYS A 57 -11.56 -7.41 -7.20
C LYS A 57 -10.25 -6.63 -7.20
N GLY A 58 -9.32 -7.00 -8.09
CA GLY A 58 -8.05 -6.29 -8.22
C GLY A 58 -8.24 -4.86 -8.70
N ALA A 59 -9.12 -4.65 -9.68
CA ALA A 59 -9.41 -3.32 -10.18
C ALA A 59 -10.03 -2.44 -9.08
N ALA A 60 -10.96 -2.99 -8.31
CA ALA A 60 -11.57 -2.28 -7.19
C ALA A 60 -10.54 -1.93 -6.11
N THR A 61 -9.60 -2.83 -5.85
CA THR A 61 -8.51 -2.59 -4.90
C THR A 61 -7.61 -1.45 -5.38
N MET A 62 -7.27 -1.42 -6.67
CA MET A 62 -6.48 -0.33 -7.23
C MET A 62 -7.22 0.99 -7.17
N GLN A 63 -8.53 0.98 -7.36
CA GLN A 63 -9.35 2.18 -7.18
C GLN A 63 -9.27 2.69 -5.74
N ALA A 64 -9.29 1.78 -4.77
CA ALA A 64 -9.14 2.14 -3.36
C ALA A 64 -7.76 2.76 -3.09
N VAL A 65 -6.70 2.24 -3.73
CA VAL A 65 -5.36 2.84 -3.66
C VAL A 65 -5.40 4.27 -4.19
N LEU A 66 -5.95 4.45 -5.37
CA LEU A 66 -5.99 5.77 -6.00
C LEU A 66 -6.76 6.78 -5.16
N LYS A 67 -7.88 6.37 -4.59
CA LYS A 67 -8.67 7.23 -3.73
C LYS A 67 -7.97 7.60 -2.42
N ALA A 68 -7.07 6.74 -1.93
CA ALA A 68 -6.31 6.97 -0.70
C ALA A 68 -5.10 7.87 -0.89
N VAL A 69 -4.59 8.00 -2.13
CA VAL A 69 -3.37 8.76 -2.41
C VAL A 69 -3.40 10.19 -1.87
N PRO A 70 -4.46 10.98 -2.06
CA PRO A 70 -4.48 12.35 -1.52
C PRO A 70 -4.32 12.40 0.00
N GLU A 71 -4.96 11.48 0.73
CA GLU A 71 -4.87 11.44 2.18
C GLU A 71 -3.49 11.00 2.65
N ILE A 72 -2.92 10.00 1.98
CA ILE A 72 -1.57 9.53 2.31
C ILE A 72 -0.55 10.63 2.03
N ALA A 73 -0.67 11.32 0.91
CA ALA A 73 0.23 12.42 0.56
C ALA A 73 0.17 13.53 1.60
N LYS A 74 -1.03 13.83 2.10
CA LYS A 74 -1.24 14.84 3.12
C LYS A 74 -0.59 14.44 4.45
N VAL A 75 -0.81 13.22 4.88
CA VAL A 75 -0.22 12.69 6.12
C VAL A 75 1.31 12.69 6.04
N CYS A 76 1.86 12.35 4.88
CA CYS A 76 3.30 12.29 4.66
C CYS A 76 3.93 13.63 4.29
N HIS A 77 3.13 14.69 4.13
CA HIS A 77 3.59 16.03 3.76
C HIS A 77 4.32 16.08 2.41
N VAL A 78 3.83 15.33 1.43
CA VAL A 78 4.44 15.25 0.10
C VAL A 78 3.50 15.72 -1.00
N GLU A 79 2.51 16.53 -0.67
CA GLU A 79 1.49 16.99 -1.61
C GLU A 79 2.08 17.76 -2.80
N SER A 80 3.27 18.36 -2.63
CA SER A 80 3.93 19.10 -3.70
C SER A 80 4.56 18.21 -4.78
N GLY A 81 4.72 16.94 -4.50
CA GLY A 81 5.23 15.98 -5.48
C GLY A 81 5.74 14.70 -4.83
N PHE A 82 5.56 13.59 -5.54
CA PHE A 82 6.00 12.27 -5.09
C PHE A 82 6.06 11.32 -6.28
N ARG A 83 6.66 10.17 -6.08
CA ARG A 83 6.62 9.07 -7.04
C ARG A 83 5.68 8.00 -6.55
N LEU A 84 4.98 7.38 -7.48
CA LEU A 84 4.21 6.17 -7.24
C LEU A 84 4.86 5.05 -8.04
N ILE A 85 5.37 4.04 -7.37
CA ILE A 85 6.14 2.98 -8.01
C ILE A 85 5.44 1.65 -7.78
N ASN A 86 5.33 0.85 -8.84
CA ASN A 86 4.92 -0.53 -8.74
C ASN A 86 6.13 -1.43 -8.95
N ASN A 87 6.34 -2.35 -8.03
CA ASN A 87 7.40 -3.35 -8.14
C ASN A 87 6.84 -4.71 -8.46
#